data_3a7440e494dd6c375c912c85f6e10deb
#
_entry.id   3a7440e494dd6c375c912c85f6e10deb
#
_cell.length_a   1.000
_cell.length_b   1.000
_cell.length_c   1.000
_cell.angle_alpha   90.00
_cell.angle_beta   90.00
_cell.angle_gamma   90.00
#
_symmetry.space_group_name_H-M   'P 1'
#
loop_
_entity.id
_entity.type
_entity.pdbx_description
1 polymer ?
#
loop_
_entity_poly.entity_id
_entity_poly.type
_entity_poly.pdbx_seq_one_letter_code
_entity_poly.pdbx_strand_id
1 'polypeptide(L)'
;TLIAELGKFGPEDGIGIVSLMDHTPGQRQFRNLDQLRNYVRGKHGLSEEEFLHHVASQQALSDRLGAQHEAAAVAEARRFGAVLASHDDTTAGQVATSARHGATFAEFPTTVEAAQECRAWGIYVMMGAPNLIRGGSHSGNVAAKDLAQMDLLDILSSDYVPSALLSAALMLGDQWGDLPRGVATVTSAPAKATGLVDRGQLALGLRADVIRVARLAQAAAVRGVWVGGRRVG
;
A
#
# COMPACT_ATOMS: atom_id res chain seq x y z
N THR A 1 7.22 -9.41 21.82
CA THR A 1 6.67 -8.26 21.08
C THR A 1 7.37 -8.11 19.74
N LEU A 2 6.74 -7.44 18.75
CA LEU A 2 7.34 -7.15 17.45
C LEU A 2 8.71 -6.48 17.58
N ILE A 3 8.84 -5.49 18.44
CA ILE A 3 10.11 -4.76 18.68
C ILE A 3 11.20 -5.70 19.17
N ALA A 4 10.89 -6.64 20.08
CA ALA A 4 11.86 -7.62 20.55
C ALA A 4 12.32 -8.58 19.42
N GLU A 5 11.43 -8.92 18.49
CA GLU A 5 11.80 -9.71 17.31
C GLU A 5 12.63 -8.89 16.32
N LEU A 6 12.26 -7.65 16.04
CA LEU A 6 13.03 -6.73 15.19
C LEU A 6 14.44 -6.47 15.74
N GLY A 7 14.62 -6.50 17.06
CA GLY A 7 15.94 -6.39 17.69
C GLY A 7 16.93 -7.50 17.36
N LYS A 8 16.47 -8.59 16.75
CA LYS A 8 17.33 -9.70 16.27
C LYS A 8 17.93 -9.44 14.89
N PHE A 9 17.50 -8.40 14.19
CA PHE A 9 17.93 -8.03 12.86
C PHE A 9 18.76 -6.76 12.86
N GLY A 10 19.74 -6.68 11.93
CA GLY A 10 20.55 -5.50 11.67
C GLY A 10 20.19 -4.84 10.32
N PRO A 11 20.82 -3.73 9.98
CA PRO A 11 20.63 -3.07 8.68
C PRO A 11 20.97 -3.97 7.48
N GLU A 12 21.86 -4.94 7.68
CA GLU A 12 22.30 -5.92 6.68
C GLU A 12 21.24 -6.95 6.31
N ASP A 13 20.21 -7.12 7.13
CA ASP A 13 19.14 -8.11 6.88
C ASP A 13 18.12 -7.65 5.83
N GLY A 14 18.30 -6.44 5.28
CA GLY A 14 17.56 -5.98 4.11
C GLY A 14 16.10 -5.58 4.40
N ILE A 15 15.78 -5.12 5.61
CA ILE A 15 14.48 -4.53 5.91
C ILE A 15 14.38 -3.19 5.19
N GLY A 16 13.67 -3.16 4.06
CA GLY A 16 13.60 -1.99 3.17
C GLY A 16 12.41 -1.08 3.43
N ILE A 17 11.33 -1.59 4.02
CA ILE A 17 10.09 -0.84 4.26
C ILE A 17 9.55 -1.19 5.63
N VAL A 18 9.05 -0.17 6.34
CA VAL A 18 8.23 -0.32 7.56
C VAL A 18 6.92 0.43 7.33
N SER A 19 5.80 -0.24 7.49
CA SER A 19 4.47 0.36 7.34
C SER A 19 3.80 0.56 8.70
N LEU A 20 3.30 1.78 8.94
CA LEU A 20 2.55 2.14 10.14
C LEU A 20 1.09 1.70 9.99
N MET A 21 0.78 0.50 10.44
CA MET A 21 -0.53 -0.10 10.30
C MET A 21 -1.27 -0.11 11.65
N ASP A 22 -2.45 0.52 11.71
CA ASP A 22 -3.34 0.50 12.85
C ASP A 22 -4.77 0.15 12.42
N HIS A 23 -5.16 -1.09 12.68
CA HIS A 23 -6.49 -1.61 12.36
C HIS A 23 -7.45 -1.58 13.55
N THR A 24 -7.26 -0.65 14.49
CA THR A 24 -8.18 -0.44 15.60
C THR A 24 -9.59 -0.12 15.08
N PRO A 25 -10.63 -0.82 15.56
CA PRO A 25 -12.01 -0.58 15.14
C PRO A 25 -12.47 0.86 15.39
N GLY A 26 -13.24 1.42 14.48
CA GLY A 26 -13.77 2.79 14.54
C GLY A 26 -12.89 3.84 13.86
N GLN A 27 -11.76 3.45 13.28
CA GLN A 27 -10.88 4.34 12.52
C GLN A 27 -10.30 3.68 11.26
N ARG A 28 -9.66 4.47 10.42
CA ARG A 28 -8.90 4.02 9.23
C ARG A 28 -9.72 3.05 8.36
N GLN A 29 -9.20 1.89 8.03
CA GLN A 29 -9.89 0.87 7.23
C GLN A 29 -11.27 0.51 7.82
N PHE A 30 -11.34 0.39 9.13
CA PHE A 30 -12.54 -0.07 9.85
C PHE A 30 -13.32 1.06 10.54
N ARG A 31 -13.33 2.27 9.93
CA ARG A 31 -14.11 3.41 10.42
C ARG A 31 -15.62 3.15 10.49
N ASN A 32 -16.13 2.23 9.65
CA ASN A 32 -17.52 1.77 9.68
C ASN A 32 -17.61 0.46 10.44
N LEU A 33 -18.14 0.51 11.67
CA LEU A 33 -18.28 -0.66 12.54
C LEU A 33 -19.27 -1.70 12.00
N ASP A 34 -20.28 -1.31 11.21
CA ASP A 34 -21.22 -2.27 10.63
C ASP A 34 -20.55 -3.10 9.53
N GLN A 35 -19.70 -2.48 8.73
CA GLN A 35 -18.90 -3.21 7.75
C GLN A 35 -17.88 -4.13 8.43
N LEU A 36 -17.21 -3.65 9.48
CA LEU A 36 -16.32 -4.49 10.28
C LEU A 36 -17.08 -5.67 10.90
N ARG A 37 -18.28 -5.44 11.45
CA ARG A 37 -19.13 -6.49 12.00
C ARG A 37 -19.43 -7.58 10.97
N ASN A 38 -19.84 -7.18 9.76
CA ASN A 38 -20.12 -8.12 8.67
C ASN A 38 -18.87 -8.90 8.26
N TYR A 39 -17.72 -8.24 8.18
CA TYR A 39 -16.45 -8.87 7.85
C TYR A 39 -16.00 -9.88 8.91
N VAL A 40 -15.99 -9.50 10.17
CA VAL A 40 -15.54 -10.34 11.29
C VAL A 40 -16.48 -11.52 11.53
N ARG A 41 -17.79 -11.29 11.49
CA ARG A 41 -18.79 -12.37 11.65
C ARG A 41 -18.72 -13.38 10.51
N GLY A 42 -18.53 -12.91 9.27
CA GLY A 42 -18.37 -13.78 8.11
C GLY A 42 -17.10 -14.62 8.16
N LYS A 43 -16.02 -14.10 8.76
CA LYS A 43 -14.72 -14.76 8.81
C LYS A 43 -14.50 -15.61 10.07
N HIS A 44 -15.02 -15.19 11.21
CA HIS A 44 -14.71 -15.77 12.53
C HIS A 44 -15.94 -16.30 13.28
N GLY A 45 -17.16 -16.07 12.78
CA GLY A 45 -18.38 -16.60 13.38
C GLY A 45 -18.72 -16.01 14.76
N LEU A 46 -18.19 -14.81 15.09
CA LEU A 46 -18.41 -14.19 16.41
C LEU A 46 -19.89 -13.86 16.65
N SER A 47 -20.36 -14.06 17.86
CA SER A 47 -21.61 -13.52 18.37
C SER A 47 -21.56 -11.99 18.48
N GLU A 48 -22.69 -11.32 18.66
CA GLU A 48 -22.75 -9.87 18.85
C GLU A 48 -21.98 -9.43 20.10
N GLU A 49 -22.12 -10.14 21.19
CA GLU A 49 -21.45 -9.86 22.46
C GLU A 49 -19.92 -9.99 22.32
N GLU A 50 -19.45 -11.08 21.69
CA GLU A 50 -18.01 -11.28 21.40
C GLU A 50 -17.46 -10.21 20.47
N PHE A 51 -18.23 -9.77 19.48
CA PHE A 51 -17.84 -8.68 18.59
C PHE A 51 -17.68 -7.35 19.36
N LEU A 52 -18.67 -6.98 20.18
CA LEU A 52 -18.60 -5.76 20.99
C LEU A 52 -17.43 -5.80 21.99
N HIS A 53 -17.21 -6.94 22.63
CA HIS A 53 -16.08 -7.14 23.52
C HIS A 53 -14.73 -7.00 22.76
N HIS A 54 -14.63 -7.59 21.57
CA HIS A 54 -13.46 -7.47 20.70
C HIS A 54 -13.20 -6.01 20.36
N VAL A 55 -14.20 -5.26 19.90
CA VAL A 55 -14.06 -3.82 19.57
C VAL A 55 -13.55 -3.03 20.77
N ALA A 56 -14.22 -3.17 21.92
CA ALA A 56 -13.85 -2.44 23.14
C ALA A 56 -12.43 -2.76 23.60
N SER A 57 -12.02 -4.03 23.54
CA SER A 57 -10.68 -4.45 23.95
C SER A 57 -9.59 -3.90 23.03
N GLN A 58 -9.83 -3.88 21.71
CA GLN A 58 -8.87 -3.32 20.74
C GLN A 58 -8.75 -1.81 20.89
N GLN A 59 -9.86 -1.09 21.11
CA GLN A 59 -9.85 0.34 21.36
C GLN A 59 -9.07 0.69 22.62
N ALA A 60 -9.35 -0.01 23.74
CA ALA A 60 -8.62 0.20 25.01
C ALA A 60 -7.12 -0.12 24.88
N LEU A 61 -6.75 -1.09 24.05
CA LEU A 61 -5.35 -1.41 23.78
C LEU A 61 -4.66 -0.28 22.96
N SER A 62 -5.34 0.23 21.94
CA SER A 62 -4.86 1.34 21.12
C SER A 62 -4.71 2.62 21.95
N ASP A 63 -5.68 2.98 22.79
CA ASP A 63 -5.62 4.13 23.68
C ASP A 63 -4.41 4.06 24.62
N ARG A 64 -4.10 2.86 25.11
CA ARG A 64 -3.00 2.65 26.05
C ARG A 64 -1.63 2.59 25.40
N LEU A 65 -1.50 1.97 24.23
CA LEU A 65 -0.21 1.63 23.64
C LEU A 65 0.02 2.18 22.22
N GLY A 66 -1.01 2.71 21.55
CA GLY A 66 -0.93 3.11 20.15
C GLY A 66 0.20 4.10 19.87
N ALA A 67 0.25 5.20 20.61
CA ALA A 67 1.31 6.21 20.45
C ALA A 67 2.72 5.66 20.73
N GLN A 68 2.84 4.75 21.70
CA GLN A 68 4.13 4.11 22.00
C GLN A 68 4.56 3.17 20.88
N HIS A 69 3.63 2.39 20.33
CA HIS A 69 3.92 1.46 19.24
C HIS A 69 4.26 2.21 17.94
N GLU A 70 3.54 3.29 17.65
CA GLU A 70 3.83 4.15 16.49
C GLU A 70 5.24 4.75 16.59
N ALA A 71 5.57 5.36 17.73
CA ALA A 71 6.90 5.91 17.95
C ALA A 71 8.01 4.85 17.85
N ALA A 72 7.78 3.65 18.38
CA ALA A 72 8.71 2.54 18.29
C ALA A 72 8.90 2.05 16.85
N ALA A 73 7.82 1.93 16.07
CA ALA A 73 7.90 1.52 14.66
C ALA A 73 8.65 2.56 13.81
N VAL A 74 8.44 3.85 14.06
CA VAL A 74 9.18 4.94 13.40
C VAL A 74 10.68 4.87 13.76
N ALA A 75 11.01 4.61 15.03
CA ALA A 75 12.39 4.44 15.45
C ALA A 75 13.07 3.24 14.79
N GLU A 76 12.37 2.11 14.69
CA GLU A 76 12.89 0.93 14.00
C GLU A 76 13.10 1.17 12.50
N ALA A 77 12.18 1.85 11.81
CA ALA A 77 12.37 2.24 10.42
C ALA A 77 13.68 3.03 10.23
N ARG A 78 13.93 4.01 11.10
CA ARG A 78 15.18 4.79 11.08
C ARG A 78 16.41 3.93 11.38
N ARG A 79 16.32 3.01 12.33
CA ARG A 79 17.41 2.10 12.69
C ARG A 79 17.84 1.21 11.54
N PHE A 80 16.88 0.74 10.74
CA PHE A 80 17.14 -0.06 9.54
C PHE A 80 17.54 0.76 8.32
N GLY A 81 17.39 2.09 8.34
CA GLY A 81 17.43 2.91 7.11
C GLY A 81 16.30 2.58 6.14
N ALA A 82 15.20 2.02 6.67
CA ALA A 82 14.05 1.62 5.90
C ALA A 82 13.17 2.81 5.53
N VAL A 83 12.51 2.71 4.40
CA VAL A 83 11.47 3.65 3.98
C VAL A 83 10.24 3.47 4.87
N LEU A 84 9.69 4.58 5.36
CA LEU A 84 8.47 4.56 6.14
C LEU A 84 7.25 4.74 5.23
N ALA A 85 6.24 3.92 5.42
CA ALA A 85 4.93 4.04 4.81
C ALA A 85 3.85 4.27 5.88
N SER A 86 2.79 4.99 5.52
CA SER A 86 1.55 5.01 6.30
C SER A 86 0.54 4.02 5.73
N HIS A 87 -0.48 3.68 6.52
CA HIS A 87 -1.51 2.71 6.11
C HIS A 87 -2.90 3.19 6.50
N ASP A 88 -3.83 3.14 5.53
CA ASP A 88 -5.24 3.47 5.71
C ASP A 88 -5.53 4.86 6.28
N ASP A 89 -4.69 5.85 6.01
CA ASP A 89 -4.95 7.23 6.42
C ASP A 89 -6.30 7.70 5.87
N THR A 90 -7.09 8.32 6.74
CA THR A 90 -8.49 8.70 6.47
C THR A 90 -8.69 10.20 6.44
N THR A 91 -7.95 10.94 7.27
CA THR A 91 -8.09 12.38 7.47
C THR A 91 -6.81 13.13 7.15
N ALA A 92 -6.91 14.41 6.83
CA ALA A 92 -5.78 15.30 6.64
C ALA A 92 -4.84 15.30 7.88
N GLY A 93 -5.40 15.23 9.09
CA GLY A 93 -4.62 15.16 10.32
C GLY A 93 -3.75 13.90 10.46
N GLN A 94 -4.26 12.74 10.02
CA GLN A 94 -3.49 11.50 9.98
C GLN A 94 -2.36 11.58 8.95
N VAL A 95 -2.64 12.07 7.75
CA VAL A 95 -1.62 12.26 6.72
C VAL A 95 -0.53 13.24 7.18
N ALA A 96 -0.91 14.36 7.80
CA ALA A 96 0.05 15.31 8.36
C ALA A 96 0.94 14.68 9.45
N THR A 97 0.40 13.74 10.24
CA THR A 97 1.19 12.97 11.22
C THR A 97 2.16 12.02 10.52
N SER A 98 1.68 11.27 9.53
CA SER A 98 2.52 10.39 8.70
C SER A 98 3.64 11.16 8.00
N ALA A 99 3.36 12.36 7.49
CA ALA A 99 4.35 13.26 6.88
C ALA A 99 5.44 13.69 7.88
N ARG A 100 5.04 14.06 9.11
CA ARG A 100 6.00 14.42 10.18
C ARG A 100 6.89 13.26 10.59
N HIS A 101 6.42 12.03 10.51
CA HIS A 101 7.23 10.83 10.73
C HIS A 101 8.20 10.54 9.58
N GLY A 102 7.97 11.11 8.40
CA GLY A 102 8.79 10.95 7.21
C GLY A 102 8.29 9.84 6.28
N ALA A 103 6.98 9.55 6.30
CA ALA A 103 6.37 8.61 5.34
C ALA A 103 6.57 9.12 3.90
N THR A 104 7.05 8.25 3.02
CA THR A 104 7.28 8.56 1.60
C THR A 104 6.10 8.15 0.72
N PHE A 105 5.35 7.16 1.14
CA PHE A 105 4.11 6.74 0.48
C PHE A 105 3.05 6.32 1.50
N ALA A 106 1.79 6.47 1.10
CA ALA A 106 0.62 6.08 1.85
C ALA A 106 -0.02 4.86 1.18
N GLU A 107 -0.10 3.76 1.93
CA GLU A 107 -0.80 2.55 1.51
C GLU A 107 -2.30 2.73 1.78
N PHE A 108 -3.10 2.68 0.72
CA PHE A 108 -4.55 2.59 0.76
C PHE A 108 -5.25 3.74 1.52
N PRO A 109 -4.95 5.03 1.25
CA PRO A 109 -5.73 6.10 1.84
C PRO A 109 -7.23 5.83 1.61
N THR A 110 -8.03 6.00 2.67
CA THR A 110 -9.41 5.51 2.65
C THR A 110 -10.41 6.53 2.11
N THR A 111 -9.96 7.78 1.90
CA THR A 111 -10.79 8.90 1.43
C THR A 111 -10.06 9.70 0.36
N VAL A 112 -10.84 10.45 -0.42
CA VAL A 112 -10.30 11.47 -1.36
C VAL A 112 -9.53 12.56 -0.61
N GLU A 113 -10.04 13.00 0.56
CA GLU A 113 -9.38 13.99 1.42
C GLU A 113 -7.96 13.54 1.78
N ALA A 114 -7.79 12.31 2.27
CA ALA A 114 -6.47 11.79 2.63
C ALA A 114 -5.53 11.70 1.41
N ALA A 115 -6.04 11.28 0.24
CA ALA A 115 -5.24 11.22 -0.98
C ALA A 115 -4.81 12.61 -1.47
N GLN A 116 -5.67 13.62 -1.37
CA GLN A 116 -5.35 15.01 -1.70
C GLN A 116 -4.28 15.57 -0.75
N GLU A 117 -4.42 15.28 0.54
CA GLU A 117 -3.45 15.70 1.54
C GLU A 117 -2.08 15.00 1.32
N CYS A 118 -2.06 13.72 0.97
CA CYS A 118 -0.83 13.04 0.55
C CYS A 118 -0.12 13.79 -0.59
N ARG A 119 -0.88 14.22 -1.61
CA ARG A 119 -0.35 15.00 -2.71
C ARG A 119 0.24 16.34 -2.25
N ALA A 120 -0.42 17.03 -1.32
CA ALA A 120 0.06 18.30 -0.76
C ALA A 120 1.38 18.16 0.00
N TRP A 121 1.61 17.02 0.67
CA TRP A 121 2.84 16.69 1.37
C TRP A 121 3.92 16.01 0.50
N GLY A 122 3.63 15.73 -0.78
CA GLY A 122 4.55 15.00 -1.65
C GLY A 122 4.68 13.52 -1.31
N ILE A 123 3.70 12.95 -0.61
CA ILE A 123 3.60 11.52 -0.29
C ILE A 123 2.94 10.80 -1.47
N TYR A 124 3.57 9.75 -1.97
CA TYR A 124 2.99 8.92 -3.04
C TYR A 124 1.75 8.16 -2.53
N VAL A 125 0.71 8.11 -3.34
CA VAL A 125 -0.52 7.36 -3.05
C VAL A 125 -0.44 5.98 -3.70
N MET A 126 -0.49 4.93 -2.88
CA MET A 126 -0.53 3.54 -3.31
C MET A 126 -1.94 2.95 -3.13
N MET A 127 -2.45 2.28 -4.16
CA MET A 127 -3.72 1.56 -4.11
C MET A 127 -3.57 0.11 -4.50
N GLY A 128 -4.46 -0.76 -3.99
CA GLY A 128 -4.46 -2.18 -4.33
C GLY A 128 -4.97 -2.44 -5.75
N ALA A 129 -4.25 -3.22 -6.54
CA ALA A 129 -4.70 -3.67 -7.86
C ALA A 129 -6.06 -4.37 -7.82
N PRO A 130 -6.40 -5.21 -6.82
CA PRO A 130 -7.72 -5.80 -6.69
C PRO A 130 -8.85 -4.77 -6.53
N ASN A 131 -8.60 -3.64 -5.83
CA ASN A 131 -9.57 -2.56 -5.71
C ASN A 131 -9.92 -1.97 -7.09
N LEU A 132 -8.91 -1.73 -7.93
CA LEU A 132 -9.11 -1.23 -9.29
C LEU A 132 -9.89 -2.23 -10.16
N ILE A 133 -9.49 -3.52 -10.17
CA ILE A 133 -10.11 -4.56 -11.00
C ILE A 133 -11.56 -4.83 -10.61
N ARG A 134 -11.87 -4.81 -9.30
CA ARG A 134 -13.23 -4.98 -8.79
C ARG A 134 -14.11 -3.75 -8.97
N GLY A 135 -13.50 -2.59 -9.22
CA GLY A 135 -14.21 -1.31 -9.34
C GLY A 135 -14.57 -0.68 -7.99
N GLY A 136 -13.91 -1.07 -6.89
CA GLY A 136 -14.14 -0.48 -5.58
C GLY A 136 -13.56 -1.26 -4.40
N SER A 137 -13.60 -0.64 -3.22
CA SER A 137 -13.16 -1.24 -1.96
C SER A 137 -14.17 -2.23 -1.40
N HIS A 138 -13.71 -3.35 -0.83
CA HIS A 138 -14.54 -4.26 -0.06
C HIS A 138 -14.95 -3.69 1.31
N SER A 139 -14.25 -2.66 1.78
CA SER A 139 -14.50 -2.00 3.07
C SER A 139 -15.28 -0.68 2.94
N GLY A 140 -15.81 -0.36 1.73
CA GLY A 140 -16.53 0.90 1.48
C GLY A 140 -15.65 2.15 1.49
N ASN A 141 -14.33 2.00 1.38
CA ASN A 141 -13.37 3.09 1.24
C ASN A 141 -13.31 3.56 -0.22
N VAL A 142 -12.55 4.62 -0.50
CA VAL A 142 -12.43 5.21 -1.84
C VAL A 142 -11.99 4.18 -2.88
N ALA A 143 -12.55 4.27 -4.08
CA ALA A 143 -12.15 3.38 -5.16
C ALA A 143 -10.84 3.88 -5.81
N ALA A 144 -9.93 2.95 -6.13
CA ALA A 144 -8.69 3.26 -6.84
C ALA A 144 -8.94 3.92 -8.19
N LYS A 145 -10.05 3.55 -8.86
CA LYS A 145 -10.48 4.15 -10.11
C LYS A 145 -10.77 5.65 -9.97
N ASP A 146 -11.44 6.04 -8.88
CA ASP A 146 -11.81 7.44 -8.64
C ASP A 146 -10.56 8.27 -8.37
N LEU A 147 -9.62 7.76 -7.55
CA LEU A 147 -8.33 8.41 -7.32
C LEU A 147 -7.52 8.53 -8.61
N ALA A 148 -7.54 7.51 -9.47
CA ALA A 148 -6.87 7.56 -10.77
C ALA A 148 -7.45 8.62 -11.70
N GLN A 149 -8.79 8.83 -11.69
CA GLN A 149 -9.46 9.87 -12.46
C GLN A 149 -9.15 11.28 -11.96
N MET A 150 -8.89 11.42 -10.66
CA MET A 150 -8.53 12.69 -10.02
C MET A 150 -7.02 12.98 -10.04
N ASP A 151 -6.22 12.14 -10.71
CA ASP A 151 -4.75 12.24 -10.72
C ASP A 151 -4.11 12.11 -9.33
N LEU A 152 -4.73 11.31 -8.46
CA LEU A 152 -4.31 11.09 -7.07
C LEU A 152 -3.77 9.68 -6.81
N LEU A 153 -3.52 8.87 -7.86
CA LEU A 153 -2.95 7.53 -7.74
C LEU A 153 -1.57 7.50 -8.39
N ASP A 154 -0.56 7.09 -7.64
CA ASP A 154 0.83 7.01 -8.10
C ASP A 154 1.32 5.57 -8.26
N ILE A 155 0.95 4.69 -7.33
CA ILE A 155 1.49 3.33 -7.22
C ILE A 155 0.35 2.31 -7.13
N LEU A 156 0.53 1.17 -7.80
CA LEU A 156 -0.27 -0.02 -7.57
C LEU A 156 0.51 -1.08 -6.81
N SER A 157 -0.14 -1.65 -5.78
CA SER A 157 0.30 -2.84 -5.06
C SER A 157 -0.49 -4.05 -5.52
N SER A 158 0.13 -5.23 -5.52
CA SER A 158 -0.60 -6.49 -5.77
C SER A 158 -1.60 -6.83 -4.67
N ASP A 159 -1.38 -6.26 -3.47
CA ASP A 159 -2.19 -6.56 -2.29
C ASP A 159 -2.29 -8.10 -2.11
N TYR A 160 -3.49 -8.65 -1.90
CA TYR A 160 -3.72 -10.09 -1.71
C TYR A 160 -3.90 -10.89 -3.02
N VAL A 161 -3.76 -10.25 -4.22
CA VAL A 161 -3.88 -10.92 -5.53
C VAL A 161 -2.67 -10.62 -6.41
N PRO A 162 -1.55 -11.38 -6.29
CA PRO A 162 -0.32 -11.10 -7.05
C PRO A 162 -0.53 -11.01 -8.56
N SER A 163 -1.41 -11.83 -9.13
CA SER A 163 -1.72 -11.84 -10.56
C SER A 163 -2.47 -10.60 -11.06
N ALA A 164 -3.05 -9.78 -10.18
CA ALA A 164 -3.81 -8.59 -10.53
C ALA A 164 -2.94 -7.43 -10.99
N LEU A 165 -1.70 -7.36 -10.53
CA LEU A 165 -0.85 -6.17 -10.63
C LEU A 165 -0.63 -5.71 -12.08
N LEU A 166 -0.19 -6.61 -12.95
CA LEU A 166 0.07 -6.30 -14.35
C LEU A 166 -1.21 -5.90 -15.10
N SER A 167 -2.30 -6.62 -14.86
CA SER A 167 -3.60 -6.31 -15.49
C SER A 167 -4.11 -4.94 -15.06
N ALA A 168 -3.99 -4.60 -13.78
CA ALA A 168 -4.38 -3.30 -13.25
C ALA A 168 -3.55 -2.15 -13.84
N ALA A 169 -2.23 -2.32 -13.99
CA ALA A 169 -1.37 -1.33 -14.64
C ALA A 169 -1.78 -1.07 -16.09
N LEU A 170 -2.12 -2.12 -16.86
CA LEU A 170 -2.61 -1.98 -18.23
C LEU A 170 -3.99 -1.31 -18.27
N MET A 171 -4.90 -1.64 -17.35
CA MET A 171 -6.20 -0.96 -17.22
C MET A 171 -6.05 0.53 -16.97
N LEU A 172 -5.12 0.95 -16.10
CA LEU A 172 -4.83 2.37 -15.88
C LEU A 172 -4.27 3.04 -17.14
N GLY A 173 -3.35 2.36 -17.84
CA GLY A 173 -2.83 2.84 -19.12
C GLY A 173 -3.93 3.09 -20.14
N ASP A 174 -4.93 2.21 -20.22
CA ASP A 174 -6.10 2.40 -21.09
C ASP A 174 -6.99 3.54 -20.61
N GLN A 175 -7.27 3.60 -19.31
CA GLN A 175 -8.10 4.66 -18.73
C GLN A 175 -7.51 6.06 -18.97
N TRP A 176 -6.20 6.19 -18.89
CA TRP A 176 -5.49 7.47 -19.09
C TRP A 176 -5.14 7.74 -20.56
N GLY A 177 -5.29 6.75 -21.46
CA GLY A 177 -4.76 6.83 -22.82
C GLY A 177 -3.23 6.93 -22.86
N ASP A 178 -2.55 6.49 -21.79
CA ASP A 178 -1.11 6.58 -21.59
C ASP A 178 -0.58 5.28 -20.96
N LEU A 179 -0.20 4.35 -21.82
CA LEU A 179 0.34 3.05 -21.39
C LEU A 179 1.65 3.18 -20.60
N PRO A 180 2.63 4.01 -20.99
CA PRO A 180 3.82 4.27 -20.18
C PRO A 180 3.49 4.73 -18.76
N ARG A 181 2.53 5.62 -18.58
CA ARG A 181 2.06 6.09 -17.27
C ARG A 181 1.46 4.93 -16.47
N GLY A 182 0.60 4.11 -17.09
CA GLY A 182 0.03 2.93 -16.43
C GLY A 182 1.10 1.95 -15.95
N VAL A 183 2.10 1.67 -16.79
CA VAL A 183 3.23 0.80 -16.43
C VAL A 183 4.12 1.43 -15.34
N ALA A 184 4.27 2.74 -15.34
CA ALA A 184 5.06 3.45 -14.32
C ALA A 184 4.53 3.21 -12.90
N THR A 185 3.21 2.99 -12.72
CA THR A 185 2.61 2.72 -11.40
C THR A 185 3.10 1.43 -10.74
N VAL A 186 3.67 0.51 -11.51
CA VAL A 186 4.21 -0.78 -11.03
C VAL A 186 5.71 -0.93 -11.27
N THR A 187 6.38 0.12 -11.74
CA THR A 187 7.80 0.10 -12.06
C THR A 187 8.54 1.30 -11.48
N SER A 188 8.57 2.44 -12.19
CA SER A 188 9.36 3.60 -11.77
C SER A 188 8.80 4.32 -10.55
N ALA A 189 7.49 4.38 -10.37
CA ALA A 189 6.89 5.04 -9.22
C ALA A 189 7.20 4.30 -7.91
N PRO A 190 6.96 2.97 -7.77
CA PRO A 190 7.35 2.25 -6.57
C PRO A 190 8.87 2.24 -6.35
N ALA A 191 9.69 2.14 -7.41
CA ALA A 191 11.13 2.22 -7.28
C ALA A 191 11.58 3.55 -6.65
N LYS A 192 11.04 4.68 -7.11
CA LYS A 192 11.31 6.00 -6.55
C LYS A 192 10.85 6.12 -5.10
N ALA A 193 9.62 5.68 -4.80
CA ALA A 193 9.05 5.77 -3.45
C ALA A 193 9.85 4.97 -2.43
N THR A 194 10.51 3.89 -2.85
CA THR A 194 11.33 3.00 -1.99
C THR A 194 12.83 3.25 -2.11
N GLY A 195 13.24 4.32 -2.80
CA GLY A 195 14.66 4.71 -2.92
C GLY A 195 15.50 3.79 -3.81
N LEU A 196 14.89 2.94 -4.65
CA LEU A 196 15.59 2.07 -5.59
C LEU A 196 15.95 2.87 -6.85
N VAL A 197 17.21 3.28 -6.95
CA VAL A 197 17.68 4.19 -8.03
C VAL A 197 18.22 3.46 -9.25
N ASP A 198 18.41 2.15 -9.17
CA ASP A 198 19.07 1.34 -10.21
C ASP A 198 18.07 0.61 -11.13
N ARG A 199 16.77 0.78 -10.93
CA ARG A 199 15.70 0.04 -11.63
C ARG A 199 14.41 0.85 -11.81
N GLY A 200 13.38 0.23 -12.39
CA GLY A 200 12.06 0.82 -12.57
C GLY A 200 11.84 1.46 -13.94
N GLN A 201 12.87 1.56 -14.77
CA GLN A 201 12.78 2.06 -16.14
C GLN A 201 13.85 1.43 -17.05
N LEU A 202 13.62 1.50 -18.35
CA LEU A 202 14.60 1.05 -19.35
C LEU A 202 15.50 2.22 -19.71
N ALA A 203 16.73 2.25 -19.14
CA ALA A 203 17.72 3.26 -19.43
C ALA A 203 19.14 2.67 -19.33
N LEU A 204 20.09 3.29 -20.04
CA LEU A 204 21.49 2.88 -19.99
C LEU A 204 22.05 3.03 -18.57
N GLY A 205 22.81 2.04 -18.13
CA GLY A 205 23.44 2.01 -16.80
C GLY A 205 22.51 1.49 -15.68
N LEU A 206 21.22 1.28 -15.94
CA LEU A 206 20.32 0.68 -14.96
C LEU A 206 20.35 -0.85 -15.03
N ARG A 207 19.93 -1.46 -13.95
CA ARG A 207 19.80 -2.90 -13.81
C ARG A 207 18.81 -3.47 -14.83
N ALA A 208 19.23 -4.48 -15.56
CA ALA A 208 18.42 -5.11 -16.61
C ALA A 208 17.43 -6.13 -16.03
N ASP A 209 16.52 -5.66 -15.16
CA ASP A 209 15.36 -6.41 -14.68
C ASP A 209 14.18 -6.07 -15.60
N VAL A 210 13.84 -6.98 -16.51
CA VAL A 210 12.90 -6.71 -17.62
C VAL A 210 11.89 -7.86 -17.72
N ILE A 211 10.64 -7.53 -17.98
CA ILE A 211 9.64 -8.48 -18.43
C ILE A 211 9.17 -8.14 -19.84
N ARG A 212 8.95 -9.16 -20.66
CA ARG A 212 8.28 -9.02 -21.95
C ARG A 212 6.84 -9.48 -21.80
N VAL A 213 5.91 -8.61 -22.14
CA VAL A 213 4.47 -8.86 -21.99
C VAL A 213 3.80 -8.89 -23.36
N ALA A 214 2.95 -9.90 -23.60
CA ALA A 214 1.98 -9.88 -24.70
C ALA A 214 0.64 -9.42 -24.13
N ARG A 215 0.05 -8.42 -24.79
CA ARG A 215 -1.28 -7.96 -24.46
C ARG A 215 -2.28 -8.76 -25.30
N LEU A 216 -3.13 -9.53 -24.63
CA LEU A 216 -4.22 -10.29 -25.20
C LEU A 216 -5.53 -9.51 -25.00
N ALA A 217 -6.60 -9.87 -25.74
CA ALA A 217 -7.86 -9.11 -25.70
C ALA A 217 -8.46 -8.95 -24.29
N GLN A 218 -8.26 -9.94 -23.39
CA GLN A 218 -8.83 -9.93 -22.05
C GLN A 218 -7.79 -10.18 -20.94
N ALA A 219 -6.50 -10.25 -21.28
CA ALA A 219 -5.45 -10.57 -20.32
C ALA A 219 -4.08 -10.04 -20.75
N ALA A 220 -3.16 -9.97 -19.81
CA ALA A 220 -1.74 -9.79 -20.07
C ALA A 220 -0.99 -11.11 -19.80
N ALA A 221 -0.10 -11.50 -20.71
CA ALA A 221 0.72 -12.69 -20.54
C ALA A 221 2.19 -12.32 -20.53
N VAL A 222 2.91 -12.68 -19.46
CA VAL A 222 4.36 -12.59 -19.41
C VAL A 222 4.96 -13.62 -20.36
N ARG A 223 5.83 -13.20 -21.29
CA ARG A 223 6.45 -14.02 -22.34
C ARG A 223 7.96 -14.16 -22.17
N GLY A 224 8.51 -13.51 -21.17
CA GLY A 224 9.91 -13.63 -20.82
C GLY A 224 10.24 -12.75 -19.62
N VAL A 225 11.15 -13.22 -18.79
CA VAL A 225 11.62 -12.54 -17.59
C VAL A 225 13.15 -12.54 -17.60
N TRP A 226 13.74 -11.39 -17.35
CA TRP A 226 15.18 -11.22 -17.18
C TRP A 226 15.47 -10.56 -15.84
N VAL A 227 16.48 -11.05 -15.14
CA VAL A 227 17.00 -10.49 -13.89
C VAL A 227 18.50 -10.26 -14.06
N GLY A 228 18.93 -9.01 -13.91
CA GLY A 228 20.31 -8.62 -14.14
C GLY A 228 20.79 -8.95 -15.57
N GLY A 229 19.91 -8.86 -16.57
CA GLY A 229 20.17 -9.20 -17.96
C GLY A 229 20.14 -10.70 -18.30
N ARG A 230 20.03 -11.58 -17.31
CA ARG A 230 19.96 -13.03 -17.51
C ARG A 230 18.49 -13.47 -17.60
N ARG A 231 18.13 -14.19 -18.65
CA ARG A 231 16.80 -14.77 -18.79
C ARG A 231 16.55 -15.85 -17.72
N VAL A 232 15.41 -15.75 -17.02
CA VAL A 232 15.00 -16.65 -15.93
C VAL A 232 13.60 -17.25 -16.13
N GLY A 233 12.86 -16.78 -17.12
CA GLY A 233 11.53 -17.28 -17.47
C GLY A 233 11.08 -16.89 -18.89
#